data_885f0eb55fe133f95ab2fb934c1a68b3
#
_entry.id   885f0eb55fe133f95ab2fb934c1a68b3
#
_cell.length_a   1.000
_cell.length_b   1.000
_cell.length_c   1.000
_cell.angle_alpha   90.00
_cell.angle_beta   90.00
_cell.angle_gamma   90.00
#
_symmetry.space_group_name_H-M   'P 1'
#
loop_
_entity.id
_entity.type
_entity.pdbx_description
1 polymer ?
#
loop_
_entity_poly.entity_id
_entity_poly.type
_entity_poly.pdbx_seq_one_letter_code
_entity_poly.pdbx_strand_id
1 'polypeptide(L)'
;NILNGLLSSKEMTEAAAQLGMKESDTYRVVDFHTITKNVQRKYTKEQLHEVGVIEGELMHLLPDALIYRNMDQIVMIQQVDPNQTELEYQKEMEEVEDVIQRSILYRKKDTDFQIGIGKSVEGYQRLKESYHEASRAIKYIDIIRQVTGDKNKSVVHYSNLGFFQIFGEIDDMTELERCIPETLKKLYLYDDEH
;
A
#
# COMPACT_ATOMS: atom_id res chain seq x y z
N ASN A 1 -6.67 -13.95 -11.97
CA ASN A 1 -6.34 -12.99 -10.91
C ASN A 1 -7.36 -11.84 -10.96
N ILE A 2 -8.18 -11.72 -9.92
CA ILE A 2 -9.27 -10.72 -9.79
C ILE A 2 -8.72 -9.29 -9.98
N LEU A 3 -7.52 -9.01 -9.49
CA LEU A 3 -6.92 -7.67 -9.49
C LEU A 3 -6.44 -7.19 -10.88
N ASN A 4 -6.08 -8.10 -11.76
CA ASN A 4 -5.56 -7.73 -13.07
C ASN A 4 -6.65 -7.45 -14.11
N GLY A 5 -7.93 -7.68 -13.76
CA GLY A 5 -9.06 -7.45 -14.65
C GLY A 5 -9.06 -8.32 -15.91
N LEU A 6 -8.37 -9.47 -15.85
CA LEU A 6 -8.28 -10.44 -16.96
C LEU A 6 -9.39 -11.50 -16.90
N LEU A 7 -10.15 -11.53 -15.80
CA LEU A 7 -11.25 -12.47 -15.63
C LEU A 7 -12.52 -11.90 -16.26
N SER A 8 -13.28 -12.77 -16.93
CA SER A 8 -14.65 -12.46 -17.30
C SER A 8 -15.53 -12.27 -16.07
N SER A 9 -16.67 -11.63 -16.19
CA SER A 9 -17.60 -11.40 -15.08
C SER A 9 -17.99 -12.72 -14.37
N LYS A 10 -18.16 -13.81 -15.12
CA LYS A 10 -18.49 -15.12 -14.57
C LYS A 10 -17.34 -15.70 -13.74
N GLU A 11 -16.13 -15.69 -14.27
CA GLU A 11 -14.93 -16.17 -13.56
C GLU A 11 -14.64 -15.34 -12.32
N MET A 12 -14.89 -14.03 -12.37
CA MET A 12 -14.76 -13.15 -11.21
C MET A 12 -15.77 -13.53 -10.11
N THR A 13 -17.03 -13.77 -10.46
CA THR A 13 -18.07 -14.19 -9.51
C THR A 13 -17.72 -15.55 -8.88
N GLU A 14 -17.26 -16.52 -9.67
CA GLU A 14 -16.86 -17.83 -9.19
C GLU A 14 -15.66 -17.74 -8.22
N ALA A 15 -14.66 -16.96 -8.58
CA ALA A 15 -13.48 -16.74 -7.74
C ALA A 15 -13.82 -16.01 -6.42
N ALA A 16 -14.67 -14.98 -6.49
CA ALA A 16 -15.14 -14.24 -5.32
C ALA A 16 -15.93 -15.15 -4.37
N ALA A 17 -16.82 -15.98 -4.90
CA ALA A 17 -17.59 -16.94 -4.12
C ALA A 17 -16.69 -17.96 -3.40
N GLN A 18 -15.63 -18.46 -4.06
CA GLN A 18 -14.64 -19.35 -3.45
C GLN A 18 -13.87 -18.69 -2.29
N LEU A 19 -13.67 -17.38 -2.37
CA LEU A 19 -13.00 -16.58 -1.34
C LEU A 19 -13.96 -16.03 -0.27
N GLY A 20 -15.26 -16.36 -0.35
CA GLY A 20 -16.27 -15.89 0.59
C GLY A 20 -16.63 -14.42 0.43
N MET A 21 -16.28 -13.78 -0.69
CA MET A 21 -16.55 -12.37 -0.95
C MET A 21 -17.96 -12.14 -1.44
N LYS A 22 -18.59 -11.04 -1.01
CA LYS A 22 -19.96 -10.67 -1.38
C LYS A 22 -19.98 -9.32 -2.12
N GLU A 23 -20.98 -9.13 -2.98
CA GLU A 23 -21.19 -7.86 -3.68
C GLU A 23 -21.65 -6.73 -2.77
N SER A 24 -22.30 -7.08 -1.64
CA SER A 24 -22.80 -6.13 -0.66
C SER A 24 -21.73 -5.60 0.29
N ASP A 25 -20.58 -6.22 0.31
CA ASP A 25 -19.53 -5.91 1.28
C ASP A 25 -18.58 -4.88 0.69
N THR A 26 -17.94 -4.11 1.57
CA THR A 26 -16.96 -3.12 1.19
C THR A 26 -15.55 -3.71 1.36
N TYR A 27 -14.68 -3.45 0.40
CA TYR A 27 -13.32 -3.98 0.38
C TYR A 27 -12.30 -2.88 0.17
N ARG A 28 -11.07 -3.13 0.58
CA ARG A 28 -9.92 -2.27 0.36
C ARG A 28 -8.73 -3.12 -0.06
N VAL A 29 -7.93 -2.59 -0.97
CA VAL A 29 -6.68 -3.24 -1.39
C VAL A 29 -5.51 -2.48 -0.81
N VAL A 30 -4.57 -3.23 -0.25
CA VAL A 30 -3.26 -2.75 0.21
C VAL A 30 -2.20 -3.41 -0.63
N ASP A 31 -1.31 -2.61 -1.20
CA ASP A 31 -0.18 -3.06 -2.01
C ASP A 31 1.12 -2.82 -1.23
N PHE A 32 1.81 -3.88 -0.94
CA PHE A 32 3.04 -3.89 -0.15
C PHE A 32 4.21 -4.30 -1.04
N HIS A 33 5.20 -3.43 -1.18
CA HIS A 33 6.42 -3.69 -1.94
C HIS A 33 7.64 -3.73 -1.02
N THR A 34 8.49 -4.74 -1.20
CA THR A 34 9.82 -4.75 -0.60
C THR A 34 10.83 -4.17 -1.58
N ILE A 35 11.67 -3.27 -1.08
CA ILE A 35 12.70 -2.60 -1.86
C ILE A 35 14.06 -3.04 -1.32
N THR A 36 14.86 -3.63 -2.17
CA THR A 36 16.25 -3.97 -1.81
C THR A 36 17.17 -2.90 -2.37
N LYS A 37 18.02 -2.34 -1.52
CA LYS A 37 19.02 -1.33 -1.91
C LYS A 37 20.08 -1.85 -2.87
N ASN A 38 20.13 -3.16 -3.12
CA ASN A 38 21.10 -3.79 -4.01
C ASN A 38 20.62 -3.78 -5.46
N VAL A 39 21.28 -3.00 -6.30
CA VAL A 39 20.94 -2.64 -7.69
C VAL A 39 21.01 -3.82 -8.70
N GLN A 40 21.37 -5.01 -8.29
CA GLN A 40 21.40 -6.17 -9.18
C GLN A 40 19.99 -6.76 -9.35
N ARG A 41 19.44 -6.62 -10.53
CA ARG A 41 18.08 -6.99 -10.99
C ARG A 41 17.69 -8.49 -10.86
N LYS A 42 18.33 -9.27 -10.02
CA LYS A 42 17.97 -10.67 -9.77
C LYS A 42 17.54 -10.82 -8.32
N TYR A 43 16.29 -11.25 -8.12
CA TYR A 43 15.82 -11.67 -6.81
C TYR A 43 16.71 -12.79 -6.26
N THR A 44 17.30 -12.54 -5.11
CA THR A 44 18.08 -13.57 -4.42
C THR A 44 17.14 -14.46 -3.60
N LYS A 45 17.62 -15.68 -3.26
CA LYS A 45 16.87 -16.56 -2.34
C LYS A 45 16.60 -15.89 -1.00
N GLU A 46 17.52 -15.03 -0.55
CA GLU A 46 17.40 -14.26 0.69
C GLU A 46 16.25 -13.24 0.62
N GLN A 47 16.12 -12.52 -0.48
CA GLN A 47 15.03 -11.57 -0.70
C GLN A 47 13.67 -12.26 -0.71
N LEU A 48 13.55 -13.38 -1.42
CA LEU A 48 12.33 -14.17 -1.45
C LEU A 48 11.96 -14.73 -0.06
N HIS A 49 12.98 -15.08 0.74
CA HIS A 49 12.78 -15.50 2.12
C HIS A 49 12.27 -14.35 2.99
N GLU A 50 12.84 -13.14 2.87
CA GLU A 50 12.41 -11.96 3.64
C GLU A 50 10.95 -11.59 3.33
N VAL A 51 10.56 -11.59 2.05
CA VAL A 51 9.16 -11.36 1.66
C VAL A 51 8.24 -12.41 2.29
N GLY A 52 8.67 -13.67 2.34
CA GLY A 52 7.91 -14.74 3.00
C GLY A 52 7.77 -14.55 4.51
N VAL A 53 8.79 -14.01 5.18
CA VAL A 53 8.71 -13.70 6.61
C VAL A 53 7.73 -12.55 6.85
N ILE A 54 7.80 -11.48 6.05
CA ILE A 54 6.88 -10.35 6.12
C ILE A 54 5.44 -10.80 5.86
N GLU A 55 5.23 -11.66 4.86
CA GLU A 55 3.92 -12.28 4.60
C GLU A 55 3.38 -13.00 5.82
N GLY A 56 4.21 -13.79 6.50
CA GLY A 56 3.83 -14.51 7.71
C GLY A 56 3.45 -13.56 8.86
N GLU A 57 4.15 -12.45 9.03
CA GLU A 57 3.82 -11.44 10.02
C GLU A 57 2.50 -10.73 9.69
N LEU A 58 2.29 -10.37 8.42
CA LEU A 58 1.02 -9.78 7.96
C LEU A 58 -0.17 -10.71 8.17
N MET A 59 -0.02 -12.01 7.88
CA MET A 59 -1.04 -13.02 8.15
C MET A 59 -1.40 -13.12 9.64
N HIS A 60 -0.43 -12.89 10.51
CA HIS A 60 -0.65 -12.89 11.96
C HIS A 60 -1.33 -11.61 12.45
N LEU A 61 -0.93 -10.47 11.92
CA LEU A 61 -1.47 -9.16 12.31
C LEU A 61 -2.88 -8.92 11.73
N LEU A 62 -3.13 -9.43 10.53
CA LEU A 62 -4.35 -9.20 9.75
C LEU A 62 -4.94 -10.55 9.30
N PRO A 63 -5.43 -11.38 10.24
CA PRO A 63 -5.84 -12.77 9.96
C PRO A 63 -7.02 -12.88 8.98
N ASP A 64 -7.85 -11.84 8.89
CA ASP A 64 -9.03 -11.82 8.01
C ASP A 64 -8.72 -11.27 6.61
N ALA A 65 -7.49 -10.81 6.37
CA ALA A 65 -7.09 -10.33 5.06
C ALA A 65 -6.79 -11.50 4.09
N LEU A 66 -7.22 -11.36 2.85
CA LEU A 66 -6.80 -12.26 1.78
C LEU A 66 -5.46 -11.78 1.26
N ILE A 67 -4.42 -12.59 1.47
CA ILE A 67 -3.05 -12.23 1.12
C ILE A 67 -2.60 -13.00 -0.11
N TYR A 68 -2.04 -12.29 -1.08
CA TYR A 68 -1.43 -12.83 -2.27
C TYR A 68 0.00 -12.30 -2.41
N ARG A 69 0.97 -13.19 -2.51
CA ARG A 69 2.38 -12.87 -2.69
C ARG A 69 2.86 -13.15 -4.11
N ASN A 70 3.61 -12.20 -4.67
CA ASN A 70 4.32 -12.35 -5.92
C ASN A 70 5.70 -11.70 -5.81
N MET A 71 6.75 -12.50 -5.78
CA MET A 71 8.16 -12.06 -5.68
C MET A 71 8.42 -11.01 -4.57
N ASP A 72 8.46 -9.73 -4.92
CA ASP A 72 8.72 -8.58 -4.06
C ASP A 72 7.44 -7.83 -3.64
N GLN A 73 6.28 -8.33 -4.06
CA GLN A 73 4.99 -7.71 -3.84
C GLN A 73 4.10 -8.63 -2.99
N ILE A 74 3.43 -8.03 -2.03
CA ILE A 74 2.35 -8.67 -1.28
C ILE A 74 1.11 -7.79 -1.46
N VAL A 75 0.04 -8.38 -2.00
CA VAL A 75 -1.24 -7.69 -2.15
C VAL A 75 -2.21 -8.26 -1.14
N MET A 76 -2.81 -7.39 -0.35
CA MET A 76 -3.82 -7.75 0.63
C MET A 76 -5.18 -7.20 0.20
N ILE A 77 -6.21 -8.00 0.34
CA ILE A 77 -7.60 -7.57 0.21
C ILE A 77 -8.23 -7.69 1.59
N GLN A 78 -8.69 -6.59 2.11
CA GLN A 78 -9.34 -6.50 3.41
C GLN A 78 -10.83 -6.19 3.20
N GLN A 79 -11.69 -6.90 3.93
CA GLN A 79 -13.07 -6.48 4.10
C GLN A 79 -13.09 -5.32 5.09
N VAL A 80 -13.75 -4.22 4.71
CA VAL A 80 -13.83 -3.02 5.56
C VAL A 80 -14.90 -3.24 6.62
N ASP A 81 -14.53 -3.06 7.89
CA ASP A 81 -15.50 -3.02 8.98
C ASP A 81 -16.34 -1.73 8.85
N PRO A 82 -17.67 -1.84 8.68
CA PRO A 82 -18.53 -0.66 8.56
C PRO A 82 -18.57 0.24 9.80
N ASN A 83 -18.06 -0.25 10.93
CA ASN A 83 -17.97 0.51 12.19
C ASN A 83 -16.61 1.16 12.39
N GLN A 84 -15.60 0.81 11.59
CA GLN A 84 -14.25 1.38 11.67
C GLN A 84 -14.19 2.69 10.88
N THR A 85 -13.78 3.76 11.54
CA THR A 85 -13.51 5.03 10.86
C THR A 85 -12.21 4.98 10.07
N GLU A 86 -12.07 5.86 9.09
CA GLU A 86 -10.82 5.98 8.31
C GLU A 86 -9.61 6.27 9.20
N LEU A 87 -9.77 7.11 10.24
CA LEU A 87 -8.71 7.42 11.18
C LEU A 87 -8.28 6.20 12.01
N GLU A 88 -9.23 5.38 12.46
CA GLU A 88 -8.92 4.13 13.18
C GLU A 88 -8.18 3.15 12.27
N TYR A 89 -8.59 3.05 11.02
CA TYR A 89 -7.90 2.22 10.04
C TYR A 89 -6.46 2.73 9.76
N GLN A 90 -6.26 4.03 9.65
CA GLN A 90 -4.92 4.61 9.49
C GLN A 90 -4.01 4.26 10.65
N LYS A 91 -4.49 4.37 11.88
CA LYS A 91 -3.72 3.96 13.08
C LYS A 91 -3.39 2.48 13.11
N GLU A 92 -4.34 1.63 12.72
CA GLU A 92 -4.09 0.18 12.58
C GLU A 92 -2.95 -0.10 11.59
N MET A 93 -2.95 0.58 10.44
CA MET A 93 -1.91 0.40 9.43
C MET A 93 -0.56 0.97 9.85
N GLU A 94 -0.52 2.04 10.65
CA GLU A 94 0.70 2.56 11.27
C GLU A 94 1.28 1.56 12.29
N GLU A 95 0.43 0.90 13.08
CA GLU A 95 0.87 -0.17 13.99
C GLU A 95 1.44 -1.37 13.23
N VAL A 96 0.82 -1.75 12.11
CA VAL A 96 1.33 -2.80 11.20
C VAL A 96 2.69 -2.41 10.65
N GLU A 97 2.85 -1.17 10.16
CA GLU A 97 4.12 -0.62 9.68
C GLU A 97 5.21 -0.74 10.74
N ASP A 98 4.92 -0.28 11.96
CA ASP A 98 5.84 -0.29 13.08
C ASP A 98 6.33 -1.70 13.45
N VAL A 99 5.43 -2.69 13.43
CA VAL A 99 5.78 -4.09 13.70
C VAL A 99 6.69 -4.63 12.61
N ILE A 100 6.36 -4.43 11.34
CA ILE A 100 7.16 -4.87 10.21
C ILE A 100 8.55 -4.21 10.24
N GLN A 101 8.61 -2.90 10.48
CA GLN A 101 9.86 -2.17 10.53
C GLN A 101 10.77 -2.66 11.65
N ARG A 102 10.22 -2.87 12.86
CA ARG A 102 10.97 -3.46 13.98
C ARG A 102 11.47 -4.86 13.65
N SER A 103 10.68 -5.68 13.00
CA SER A 103 11.06 -7.02 12.58
C SER A 103 12.24 -7.01 11.59
N ILE A 104 12.21 -6.11 10.59
CA ILE A 104 13.30 -5.92 9.64
C ILE A 104 14.58 -5.44 10.34
N LEU A 105 14.48 -4.45 11.22
CA LEU A 105 15.62 -3.91 11.99
C LEU A 105 16.23 -4.98 12.91
N TYR A 106 15.40 -5.77 13.59
CA TYR A 106 15.87 -6.86 14.46
C TYR A 106 16.69 -7.89 13.69
N ARG A 107 16.29 -8.21 12.49
CA ARG A 107 17.01 -9.14 11.59
C ARG A 107 18.24 -8.53 10.93
N LYS A 108 18.52 -7.24 11.16
CA LYS A 108 19.62 -6.47 10.55
C LYS A 108 19.64 -6.57 9.03
N LYS A 109 18.47 -6.51 8.41
CA LYS A 109 18.32 -6.57 6.95
C LYS A 109 18.35 -5.19 6.35
N ASP A 110 18.96 -5.09 5.17
CA ASP A 110 19.02 -3.87 4.36
C ASP A 110 17.85 -3.87 3.35
N THR A 111 16.66 -4.16 3.87
CA THR A 111 15.41 -4.19 3.12
C THR A 111 14.57 -3.01 3.58
N ASP A 112 14.15 -2.20 2.64
CA ASP A 112 13.13 -1.18 2.84
C ASP A 112 11.80 -1.71 2.30
N PHE A 113 10.69 -1.04 2.65
CA PHE A 113 9.39 -1.39 2.14
C PHE A 113 8.54 -0.14 1.92
N GLN A 114 7.54 -0.29 1.07
CA GLN A 114 6.56 0.75 0.76
C GLN A 114 5.17 0.12 0.75
N ILE A 115 4.21 0.80 1.36
CA ILE A 115 2.82 0.36 1.47
C ILE A 115 1.93 1.44 0.85
N GLY A 116 1.21 1.05 -0.20
CA GLY A 116 0.16 1.86 -0.78
C GLY A 116 -1.21 1.31 -0.38
N ILE A 117 -2.10 2.20 0.03
CA ILE A 117 -3.45 1.86 0.46
C ILE A 117 -4.46 2.51 -0.47
N GLY A 118 -5.27 1.71 -1.15
CA GLY A 118 -6.35 2.18 -2.01
C GLY A 118 -7.56 2.63 -1.21
N LYS A 119 -8.49 3.33 -1.86
CA LYS A 119 -9.79 3.64 -1.27
C LYS A 119 -10.64 2.38 -1.11
N SER A 120 -11.53 2.41 -0.16
CA SER A 120 -12.57 1.40 -0.03
C SER A 120 -13.53 1.43 -1.22
N VAL A 121 -13.94 0.27 -1.67
CA VAL A 121 -14.87 0.08 -2.80
C VAL A 121 -15.98 -0.89 -2.40
N GLU A 122 -17.20 -0.60 -2.84
CA GLU A 122 -18.33 -1.50 -2.65
C GLU A 122 -18.30 -2.61 -3.71
N GLY A 123 -18.39 -3.86 -3.25
CA GLY A 123 -18.38 -5.05 -4.09
C GLY A 123 -16.98 -5.42 -4.62
N TYR A 124 -16.79 -6.73 -4.77
CA TYR A 124 -15.53 -7.29 -5.28
C TYR A 124 -15.26 -6.94 -6.76
N GLN A 125 -16.27 -6.54 -7.52
CA GLN A 125 -16.13 -6.13 -8.91
C GLN A 125 -15.24 -4.90 -9.08
N ARG A 126 -15.17 -4.05 -8.05
CA ARG A 126 -14.40 -2.81 -8.05
C ARG A 126 -13.02 -2.92 -7.40
N LEU A 127 -12.60 -4.12 -6.98
CA LEU A 127 -11.27 -4.35 -6.38
C LEU A 127 -10.13 -3.83 -7.24
N LYS A 128 -10.26 -3.92 -8.57
CA LYS A 128 -9.28 -3.39 -9.50
C LYS A 128 -9.05 -1.89 -9.33
N GLU A 129 -10.09 -1.12 -9.02
CA GLU A 129 -9.97 0.33 -8.77
C GLU A 129 -9.12 0.57 -7.53
N SER A 130 -9.47 -0.06 -6.41
CA SER A 130 -8.71 0.04 -5.15
C SER A 130 -7.26 -0.43 -5.32
N TYR A 131 -7.01 -1.49 -6.08
CA TYR A 131 -5.65 -1.96 -6.37
C TYR A 131 -4.84 -0.95 -7.17
N HIS A 132 -5.43 -0.34 -8.23
CA HIS A 132 -4.74 0.71 -8.99
C HIS A 132 -4.42 1.92 -8.14
N GLU A 133 -5.32 2.31 -7.23
CA GLU A 133 -5.08 3.41 -6.30
C GLU A 133 -3.95 3.07 -5.32
N ALA A 134 -3.94 1.85 -4.75
CA ALA A 134 -2.88 1.38 -3.87
C ALA A 134 -1.51 1.38 -4.57
N SER A 135 -1.44 0.81 -5.77
CA SER A 135 -0.20 0.78 -6.55
C SER A 135 0.27 2.18 -6.99
N ARG A 136 -0.67 3.10 -7.23
CA ARG A 136 -0.32 4.50 -7.49
C ARG A 136 0.19 5.19 -6.24
N ALA A 137 -0.40 4.94 -5.07
CA ALA A 137 0.03 5.54 -3.81
C ALA A 137 1.52 5.27 -3.53
N ILE A 138 2.02 4.08 -3.83
CA ILE A 138 3.44 3.73 -3.67
C ILE A 138 4.36 4.69 -4.46
N LYS A 139 3.98 5.07 -5.67
CA LYS A 139 4.80 5.96 -6.52
C LYS A 139 4.98 7.35 -5.91
N TYR A 140 4.09 7.77 -5.02
CA TYR A 140 4.17 9.07 -4.36
C TYR A 140 5.03 9.05 -3.09
N ILE A 141 5.39 7.88 -2.56
CA ILE A 141 6.17 7.77 -1.32
C ILE A 141 7.49 8.53 -1.43
N ASP A 142 8.23 8.34 -2.53
CA ASP A 142 9.52 9.00 -2.73
C ASP A 142 9.35 10.51 -2.91
N ILE A 143 8.28 10.95 -3.56
CA ILE A 143 7.93 12.37 -3.69
C ILE A 143 7.65 12.96 -2.30
N ILE A 144 6.82 12.29 -1.51
CA ILE A 144 6.45 12.73 -0.17
C ILE A 144 7.69 12.81 0.72
N ARG A 145 8.55 11.78 0.71
CA ARG A 145 9.82 11.76 1.44
C ARG A 145 10.71 12.97 1.11
N GLN A 146 10.81 13.34 -0.17
CA GLN A 146 11.60 14.49 -0.62
C GLN A 146 10.98 15.81 -0.18
N VAL A 147 9.67 15.97 -0.37
CA VAL A 147 8.94 17.21 -0.08
C VAL A 147 8.84 17.48 1.41
N THR A 148 8.53 16.46 2.21
CA THR A 148 8.37 16.59 3.66
C THR A 148 9.67 16.50 4.44
N GLY A 149 10.71 15.89 3.84
CA GLY A 149 11.95 15.55 4.53
C GLY A 149 11.84 14.30 5.41
N ASP A 150 10.68 13.69 5.50
CA ASP A 150 10.47 12.44 6.24
C ASP A 150 10.95 11.24 5.45
N LYS A 151 12.20 10.85 5.69
CA LYS A 151 12.85 9.72 5.03
C LYS A 151 12.31 8.35 5.45
N ASN A 152 11.56 8.31 6.54
CA ASN A 152 11.03 7.07 7.11
C ASN A 152 9.60 6.76 6.63
N LYS A 153 8.93 7.71 5.98
CA LYS A 153 7.57 7.48 5.46
C LYS A 153 7.56 6.29 4.53
N SER A 154 6.81 5.26 4.88
CA SER A 154 6.67 4.02 4.09
C SER A 154 5.22 3.65 3.80
N VAL A 155 4.25 4.28 4.45
CA VAL A 155 2.81 4.07 4.22
C VAL A 155 2.17 5.31 3.62
N VAL A 156 1.41 5.13 2.55
CA VAL A 156 0.62 6.20 1.93
C VAL A 156 -0.78 5.72 1.59
N HIS A 157 -1.78 6.41 2.11
CA HIS A 157 -3.17 6.25 1.73
C HIS A 157 -3.48 7.07 0.49
N TYR A 158 -4.06 6.47 -0.53
CA TYR A 158 -4.42 7.17 -1.76
C TYR A 158 -5.39 8.32 -1.52
N SER A 159 -6.29 8.19 -0.53
CA SER A 159 -7.21 9.26 -0.10
C SER A 159 -6.50 10.50 0.42
N ASN A 160 -5.31 10.35 1.01
CA ASN A 160 -4.55 11.44 1.62
C ASN A 160 -3.59 12.12 0.64
N LEU A 161 -3.50 11.63 -0.59
CA LEU A 161 -2.63 12.23 -1.61
C LEU A 161 -3.06 13.64 -2.02
N GLY A 162 -4.37 13.94 -1.97
CA GLY A 162 -4.92 15.28 -2.22
C GLY A 162 -4.21 16.02 -3.35
N PHE A 163 -3.50 17.07 -2.97
CA PHE A 163 -2.72 17.92 -3.88
C PHE A 163 -1.63 17.17 -4.66
N PHE A 164 -1.00 16.14 -4.08
CA PHE A 164 0.03 15.36 -4.77
C PHE A 164 -0.48 14.61 -5.99
N GLN A 165 -1.77 14.30 -6.07
CA GLN A 165 -2.36 13.64 -7.26
C GLN A 165 -2.23 14.51 -8.52
N ILE A 166 -2.23 15.83 -8.36
CA ILE A 166 -2.09 16.80 -9.47
C ILE A 166 -0.68 16.71 -10.06
N PHE A 167 0.32 16.41 -9.23
CA PHE A 167 1.72 16.36 -9.65
C PHE A 167 2.17 14.99 -10.16
N GLY A 168 1.41 13.94 -9.92
CA GLY A 168 1.78 12.58 -10.34
C GLY A 168 1.75 12.34 -11.85
N GLU A 169 1.33 13.33 -12.63
CA GLU A 169 1.41 13.33 -14.09
C GLU A 169 2.64 14.09 -14.63
N ILE A 170 3.45 14.67 -13.71
CA ILE A 170 4.65 15.41 -14.08
C ILE A 170 5.84 14.46 -13.98
N ASP A 171 6.46 14.15 -15.13
CA ASP A 171 7.59 13.24 -15.22
C ASP A 171 8.91 13.80 -14.62
N ASP A 172 9.00 15.11 -14.39
CA ASP A 172 10.20 15.77 -13.86
C ASP A 172 10.05 16.20 -12.40
N MET A 173 10.65 15.40 -11.53
CA MET A 173 10.64 15.58 -10.08
C MET A 173 11.33 16.87 -9.62
N THR A 174 12.32 17.38 -10.38
CA THR A 174 13.03 18.62 -10.05
C THR A 174 12.20 19.87 -10.28
N GLU A 175 11.29 19.83 -11.23
CA GLU A 175 10.30 20.89 -11.42
C GLU A 175 9.25 20.89 -10.30
N LEU A 176 8.88 19.70 -9.82
CA LEU A 176 7.90 19.53 -8.75
C LEU A 176 8.37 20.17 -7.44
N GLU A 177 9.62 19.94 -7.04
CA GLU A 177 10.20 20.51 -5.83
C GLU A 177 10.18 22.05 -5.85
N ARG A 178 10.35 22.66 -7.02
CA ARG A 178 10.32 24.12 -7.20
C ARG A 178 8.90 24.70 -7.16
N CYS A 179 7.90 23.88 -7.51
CA CYS A 179 6.52 24.31 -7.59
C CYS A 179 5.75 24.19 -6.27
N ILE A 180 6.27 23.45 -5.28
CA ILE A 180 5.61 23.27 -3.99
C ILE A 180 6.05 24.36 -3.00
N PRO A 181 5.21 25.32 -2.66
CA PRO A 181 5.51 26.32 -1.64
C PRO A 181 5.74 25.68 -0.27
N GLU A 182 6.68 26.23 0.52
CA GLU A 182 6.98 25.77 1.89
C GLU A 182 5.73 25.74 2.80
N THR A 183 4.77 26.61 2.55
CA THR A 183 3.48 26.64 3.25
C THR A 183 2.65 25.38 3.01
N LEU A 184 2.69 24.80 1.81
CA LEU A 184 1.97 23.58 1.47
C LEU A 184 2.63 22.34 2.06
N LYS A 185 3.96 22.33 2.17
CA LYS A 185 4.69 21.27 2.88
C LYS A 185 4.27 21.21 4.35
N LYS A 186 4.19 22.37 5.00
CA LYS A 186 3.75 22.48 6.39
C LYS A 186 2.28 22.07 6.58
N LEU A 187 1.41 22.41 5.63
CA LEU A 187 0.00 22.05 5.69
C LEU A 187 -0.18 20.52 5.58
N TYR A 188 0.56 19.88 4.69
CA TYR A 188 0.53 18.43 4.55
C TYR A 188 0.97 17.71 5.83
N LEU A 189 2.06 18.17 6.45
CA LEU A 189 2.54 17.61 7.73
C LEU A 189 1.51 17.82 8.86
N TYR A 190 0.79 18.94 8.84
CA TYR A 190 -0.25 19.23 9.83
C TYR A 190 -1.47 18.31 9.69
N ASP A 191 -1.90 18.03 8.45
CA ASP A 191 -3.03 17.12 8.17
C ASP A 191 -2.69 15.65 8.47
N ASP A 192 -1.41 15.26 8.41
CA ASP A 192 -0.94 13.91 8.71
C ASP A 192 -0.80 13.66 10.23
N GLU A 193 -0.71 14.73 11.06
CA GLU A 193 -0.60 14.67 12.52
C GLU A 193 -1.96 14.79 13.26
N HIS A 194 -3.05 15.13 12.59
CA HIS A 194 -4.40 15.41 13.17
C HIS A 194 -5.49 14.65 12.45
#